data_57bed8ced78391291298e6558d623b1a
#
_entry.id   57bed8ced78391291298e6558d623b1a
#
_cell.length_a   1.000
_cell.length_b   1.000
_cell.length_c   1.000
_cell.angle_alpha   90.00
_cell.angle_beta   90.00
_cell.angle_gamma   90.00
#
_symmetry.space_group_name_H-M   'P 1'
#
loop_
_entity.id
_entity.type
_entity.pdbx_description
1 polymer ?
#
loop_
_entity_poly.entity_id
_entity_poly.type
_entity_poly.pdbx_seq_one_letter_code
_entity_poly.pdbx_strand_id
1 'polypeptide(L)' 'MKVGNVKTFGEIIKKQRKKLGYTQKYICEVCGISASYISDLENGKTTIELGKAIYLANLLGIDIEMSERGS' A
#
# COMPACT_ATOMS: atom_id res chain seq x y z
N MET A 1 1.87 -13.70 2.53
CA MET A 1 2.83 -12.84 3.28
C MET A 1 2.13 -12.21 4.47
N LYS A 2 2.75 -12.26 5.64
CA LYS A 2 2.16 -11.68 6.85
C LYS A 2 2.50 -10.20 6.96
N VAL A 3 1.49 -9.40 7.30
CA VAL A 3 1.66 -7.96 7.50
C VAL A 3 1.29 -7.64 8.95
N GLY A 4 2.30 -7.32 9.75
CA GLY A 4 2.10 -7.02 11.17
C GLY A 4 2.19 -5.54 11.53
N ASN A 5 2.56 -4.68 10.57
CA ASN A 5 2.69 -3.25 10.83
C ASN A 5 2.68 -2.46 9.53
N VAL A 6 2.59 -1.13 9.65
CA VAL A 6 2.52 -0.24 8.49
C VAL A 6 3.80 -0.26 7.66
N LYS A 7 4.95 -0.43 8.32
CA LYS A 7 6.23 -0.48 7.61
C LYS A 7 6.25 -1.63 6.61
N THR A 8 5.86 -2.82 7.05
CA THR A 8 5.79 -4.01 6.18
C THR A 8 4.76 -3.81 5.07
N PHE A 9 3.60 -3.26 5.40
CA PHE A 9 2.56 -2.95 4.43
C PHE A 9 3.11 -2.01 3.35
N GLY A 10 3.77 -0.93 3.77
CA GLY A 10 4.34 0.05 2.85
C GLY A 10 5.42 -0.53 1.93
N GLU A 11 6.26 -1.42 2.47
CA GLU A 11 7.29 -2.10 1.69
C GLU A 11 6.67 -2.98 0.59
N ILE A 12 5.59 -3.68 0.91
CA ILE A 12 4.87 -4.52 -0.05
C ILE A 12 4.26 -3.66 -1.16
N ILE A 13 3.64 -2.55 -0.79
CA ILE A 13 3.06 -1.60 -1.75
C ILE A 13 4.13 -1.10 -2.71
N LYS A 14 5.27 -0.65 -2.17
CA LYS A 14 6.37 -0.12 -2.97
C LYS A 14 6.93 -1.17 -3.92
N LYS A 15 7.15 -2.38 -3.41
CA LYS A 15 7.68 -3.49 -4.22
C LYS A 15 6.74 -3.83 -5.37
N GLN A 16 5.45 -3.95 -5.09
CA GLN A 16 4.46 -4.27 -6.10
C GLN A 16 4.33 -3.16 -7.14
N ARG A 17 4.32 -1.91 -6.68
CA ARG A 17 4.26 -0.75 -7.58
C ARG A 17 5.43 -0.77 -8.56
N LYS A 18 6.65 -0.98 -8.05
CA LYS A 18 7.85 -1.03 -8.89
C LYS A 18 7.85 -2.22 -9.84
N LYS A 19 7.36 -3.36 -9.36
CA LYS A 19 7.21 -4.57 -10.18
C LYS A 19 6.31 -4.31 -11.39
N LEU A 20 5.25 -3.54 -11.20
CA LEU A 20 4.32 -3.17 -12.26
C LEU A 20 4.82 -2.02 -13.13
N GLY A 21 5.95 -1.41 -12.78
CA GLY A 21 6.54 -0.31 -13.54
C GLY A 21 5.91 1.04 -13.31
N TYR A 22 5.16 1.21 -12.21
CA TYR A 22 4.46 2.47 -11.93
C TYR A 22 5.28 3.37 -11.03
N THR A 23 5.31 4.68 -11.36
CA THR A 23 5.87 5.70 -10.49
C THR A 23 4.82 6.16 -9.48
N GLN A 24 5.25 6.78 -8.39
CA GLN A 24 4.31 7.40 -7.44
C GLN A 24 3.47 8.47 -8.14
N LYS A 25 4.09 9.26 -9.02
CA LYS A 25 3.40 10.30 -9.80
C LYS A 25 2.28 9.70 -10.66
N TYR A 26 2.58 8.59 -11.35
CA TYR A 26 1.59 7.93 -12.19
C TYR A 26 0.36 7.49 -11.36
N ILE A 27 0.61 6.84 -10.22
CA ILE A 27 -0.47 6.39 -9.33
C ILE A 27 -1.29 7.60 -8.84
N CYS A 28 -0.62 8.68 -8.47
CA CYS A 28 -1.28 9.92 -8.06
C CYS A 28 -2.23 10.44 -9.15
N GLU A 29 -1.76 10.50 -10.38
CA GLU A 29 -2.55 11.02 -11.51
C GLU A 29 -3.74 10.11 -11.85
N VAL A 30 -3.54 8.80 -11.82
CA VAL A 30 -4.57 7.82 -12.24
C VAL A 30 -5.60 7.57 -11.15
N CYS A 31 -5.17 7.50 -9.89
CA CYS A 31 -6.02 7.07 -8.79
C CYS A 31 -6.55 8.21 -7.92
N GLY A 32 -6.07 9.42 -8.13
CA GLY A 32 -6.49 10.57 -7.32
C GLY A 32 -5.95 10.53 -5.88
N ILE A 33 -4.96 9.70 -5.60
CA ILE A 33 -4.30 9.63 -4.28
C ILE A 33 -3.09 10.54 -4.34
N SER A 34 -2.90 11.41 -3.33
CA SER A 34 -1.77 12.34 -3.35
C SER A 34 -0.43 11.61 -3.32
N ALA A 35 0.57 12.17 -4.00
CA ALA A 35 1.93 11.62 -3.99
C ALA A 35 2.51 11.62 -2.58
N SER A 36 2.16 12.62 -1.77
CA SER A 36 2.56 12.71 -0.37
C SER A 36 2.03 11.53 0.43
N TYR A 37 0.76 11.14 0.23
CA TYR A 37 0.17 9.98 0.89
C TYR A 37 0.90 8.70 0.50
N ILE A 38 1.15 8.51 -0.80
CA ILE A 38 1.83 7.30 -1.29
C ILE A 38 3.23 7.20 -0.68
N SER A 39 3.96 8.30 -0.65
CA SER A 39 5.29 8.36 -0.06
C SER A 39 5.26 8.01 1.44
N ASP A 40 4.32 8.59 2.19
CA ASP A 40 4.16 8.32 3.63
C ASP A 40 3.85 6.85 3.87
N LEU A 41 2.95 6.26 3.08
CA LEU A 41 2.61 4.85 3.19
C LEU A 41 3.82 3.96 2.92
N GLU A 42 4.53 4.22 1.83
CA GLU A 42 5.70 3.42 1.46
C GLU A 42 6.84 3.54 2.45
N ASN A 43 6.89 4.63 3.20
CA ASN A 43 7.88 4.85 4.25
C ASN A 43 7.43 4.38 5.64
N GLY A 44 6.23 3.81 5.74
CA GLY A 44 5.76 3.20 6.98
C GLY A 44 5.21 4.17 8.01
N LYS A 45 4.71 5.32 7.58
CA LYS A 45 4.11 6.28 8.51
C LYS A 45 2.88 5.69 9.19
N THR A 46 2.89 5.63 10.52
CA THR A 46 1.88 4.91 11.29
C THR A 46 0.50 5.59 11.33
N THR A 47 0.43 6.87 10.99
CA THR A 47 -0.81 7.66 11.03
C THR A 47 -1.51 7.76 9.68
N ILE A 48 -1.21 6.87 8.75
CA ILE A 48 -1.86 6.89 7.44
C ILE A 48 -3.32 6.45 7.54
N GLU A 49 -4.12 6.92 6.60
CA GLU A 49 -5.54 6.56 6.52
C GLU A 49 -5.67 5.16 5.92
N LEU A 50 -6.29 4.25 6.68
CA LEU A 50 -6.35 2.82 6.33
C LEU A 50 -7.16 2.54 5.07
N GLY A 51 -8.28 3.21 4.89
CA GLY A 51 -9.14 2.98 3.74
C GLY A 51 -8.43 3.23 2.42
N LYS A 52 -7.64 4.30 2.36
CA LYS A 52 -6.84 4.61 1.17
C LYS A 52 -5.74 3.58 0.95
N ALA A 53 -5.15 3.07 2.03
CA ALA A 53 -4.11 2.04 1.94
C ALA A 53 -4.67 0.76 1.32
N ILE A 54 -5.84 0.33 1.77
CA ILE A 54 -6.51 -0.86 1.24
C ILE A 54 -6.89 -0.65 -0.23
N TYR A 55 -7.44 0.52 -0.54
CA TYR A 55 -7.82 0.87 -1.91
C TYR A 55 -6.60 0.79 -2.84
N LEU A 56 -5.49 1.39 -2.43
CA LEU A 56 -4.26 1.37 -3.23
C LEU A 56 -3.73 -0.05 -3.42
N ALA A 57 -3.74 -0.87 -2.37
CA ALA A 57 -3.31 -2.26 -2.47
C ALA A 57 -4.14 -3.01 -3.52
N ASN A 58 -5.46 -2.84 -3.48
CA ASN A 58 -6.35 -3.50 -4.43
C ASN A 58 -6.10 -3.04 -5.87
N LEU A 59 -5.83 -1.75 -6.07
CA LEU A 59 -5.49 -1.21 -7.39
C LEU A 59 -4.21 -1.81 -7.95
N LEU A 60 -3.28 -2.16 -7.07
CA LEU A 60 -2.01 -2.79 -7.46
C LEU A 60 -2.12 -4.31 -7.60
N GLY A 61 -3.33 -4.87 -7.49
CA GLY A 61 -3.55 -6.30 -7.62
C GLY A 61 -3.17 -7.11 -6.39
N ILE A 62 -3.10 -6.47 -5.23
CA ILE A 62 -2.79 -7.14 -3.97
C ILE A 62 -4.09 -7.44 -3.24
N ASP A 63 -4.31 -8.71 -2.93
CA ASP A 63 -5.43 -9.13 -2.09
C ASP A 63 -5.02 -9.08 -0.63
N ILE A 64 -5.83 -8.41 0.18
CA ILE A 64 -5.59 -8.34 1.62
C ILE A 64 -6.52 -9.32 2.30
N GLU A 65 -5.92 -10.28 3.00
CA GLU A 65 -6.66 -11.31 3.70
C GLU A 65 -6.35 -11.26 5.19
N MET A 66 -7.35 -11.60 5.98
CA MET A 66 -7.20 -11.66 7.44
C MET A 66 -7.60 -13.05 7.91
N SER A 67 -6.75 -13.65 8.73
CA SER A 67 -7.04 -14.97 9.33
C SER A 67 -6.84 -14.89 10.82
N GLU A 68 -7.66 -15.63 11.54
CA GLU A 68 -7.57 -15.71 12.98
C GLU A 68 -6.38 -16.58 13.39
N ARG A 69 -5.58 -16.09 14.33
CA ARG A 69 -4.43 -16.82 14.84
C ARG A 69 -4.91 -18.05 15.63
N GLY A 70 -4.29 -19.19 15.39
CA GLY A 70 -4.57 -20.41 16.15
C GLY A 70 -5.81 -21.17 15.70
N SER A 71 -6.42 -20.75 14.59
CA SER A 71 -7.59 -21.45 14.05
C SER A 71 -7.22 -22.41 12.92
#